data_ad38e234fe9733140173ab33a42b1462
#
_entry.id   ad38e234fe9733140173ab33a42b1462
#
_cell.length_a   1.000
_cell.length_b   1.000
_cell.length_c   1.000
_cell.angle_alpha   90.00
_cell.angle_beta   90.00
_cell.angle_gamma   90.00
#
_symmetry.space_group_name_H-M   'P 1'
#
loop_
_entity.id
_entity.type
_entity.pdbx_description
1 polymer ?
#
loop_
_entity_poly.entity_id
_entity_poly.type
_entity_poly.pdbx_seq_one_letter_code
_entity_poly.pdbx_strand_id
1 'polypeptide(L)'
;MHNKLYIVFGVLCILFVALIFRLMYIEYTSGEKYEKIVLSQQEYDSTIIPYKRGDIVDSKGTVLATSVDVYNVILDSKVLHANEEKISSTIAYLTQCFPEITADQVNQEITDNPDREYTVLAKHVSYEEKAAFEALMNGEDTKDQIAGIWFEKEYT
;
A
#
# COMPACT_ATOMS: atom_id res chain seq x y z
N MET A 1 -21.21 58.75 -11.43
CA MET A 1 -20.69 57.77 -10.43
C MET A 1 -21.00 56.35 -10.86
N HIS A 2 -22.12 56.02 -11.45
CA HIS A 2 -22.54 54.66 -11.82
C HIS A 2 -21.60 53.96 -12.80
N ASN A 3 -21.03 54.65 -13.78
CA ASN A 3 -20.14 54.02 -14.78
C ASN A 3 -18.85 53.45 -14.17
N LYS A 4 -18.32 54.07 -13.12
CA LYS A 4 -17.14 53.54 -12.41
C LYS A 4 -17.47 52.26 -11.64
N LEU A 5 -18.70 52.17 -11.10
CA LEU A 5 -19.17 50.98 -10.39
C LEU A 5 -19.35 49.78 -11.35
N TYR A 6 -19.88 50.00 -12.54
CA TYR A 6 -20.03 48.96 -13.57
C TYR A 6 -18.68 48.45 -14.06
N ILE A 7 -17.69 49.35 -14.19
CA ILE A 7 -16.32 48.95 -14.57
C ILE A 7 -15.70 48.07 -13.51
N VAL A 8 -15.79 48.43 -12.23
CA VAL A 8 -15.26 47.63 -11.11
C VAL A 8 -15.97 46.29 -11.05
N PHE A 9 -17.28 46.25 -11.18
CA PHE A 9 -18.06 45.04 -11.22
C PHE A 9 -17.65 44.13 -12.40
N GLY A 10 -17.46 44.68 -13.58
CA GLY A 10 -17.02 43.97 -14.77
C GLY A 10 -15.62 43.33 -14.57
N VAL A 11 -14.69 44.07 -14.00
CA VAL A 11 -13.33 43.54 -13.67
C VAL A 11 -13.42 42.39 -12.66
N LEU A 12 -14.27 42.52 -11.63
CA LEU A 12 -14.48 41.48 -10.65
C LEU A 12 -15.05 40.18 -11.27
N CYS A 13 -16.05 40.32 -12.16
CA CYS A 13 -16.62 39.19 -12.89
C CYS A 13 -15.59 38.51 -13.78
N ILE A 14 -14.73 39.25 -14.48
CA ILE A 14 -13.67 38.66 -15.31
C ILE A 14 -12.66 37.89 -14.46
N LEU A 15 -12.26 38.43 -13.31
CA LEU A 15 -11.41 37.75 -12.36
C LEU A 15 -12.04 36.44 -11.86
N PHE A 16 -13.32 36.45 -11.56
CA PHE A 16 -14.03 35.26 -11.09
C PHE A 16 -14.10 34.17 -12.16
N VAL A 17 -14.38 34.56 -13.40
CA VAL A 17 -14.37 33.63 -14.55
C VAL A 17 -12.97 33.04 -14.76
N ALA A 18 -11.93 33.85 -14.67
CA ALA A 18 -10.54 33.38 -14.79
C ALA A 18 -10.16 32.34 -13.69
N LEU A 19 -10.65 32.54 -12.45
CA LEU A 19 -10.47 31.56 -11.37
C LEU A 19 -11.18 30.23 -11.63
N ILE A 20 -12.43 30.31 -12.15
CA ILE A 20 -13.20 29.10 -12.51
C ILE A 20 -12.47 28.32 -13.61
N PHE A 21 -11.98 28.96 -14.64
CA PHE A 21 -11.19 28.32 -15.70
C PHE A 21 -9.92 27.71 -15.17
N ARG A 22 -9.24 28.37 -14.24
CA ARG A 22 -8.03 27.84 -13.61
C ARG A 22 -8.32 26.60 -12.76
N LEU A 23 -9.41 26.58 -12.01
CA LEU A 23 -9.82 25.41 -11.23
C LEU A 23 -10.16 24.22 -12.14
N MET A 24 -10.94 24.43 -13.20
CA MET A 24 -11.24 23.39 -14.19
C MET A 24 -9.97 22.85 -14.85
N TYR A 25 -9.01 23.69 -15.16
CA TYR A 25 -7.73 23.27 -15.74
C TYR A 25 -6.94 22.40 -14.76
N ILE A 26 -6.88 22.75 -13.48
CA ILE A 26 -6.18 21.96 -12.44
C ILE A 26 -6.88 20.61 -12.25
N GLU A 27 -8.21 20.59 -12.18
CA GLU A 27 -8.99 19.36 -12.05
C GLU A 27 -8.76 18.42 -13.23
N TYR A 28 -8.81 18.93 -14.44
CA TYR A 28 -8.57 18.14 -15.65
C TYR A 28 -7.14 17.59 -15.75
N THR A 29 -6.13 18.37 -15.32
CA THR A 29 -4.71 17.99 -15.49
C THR A 29 -4.16 17.16 -14.33
N SER A 30 -4.71 17.34 -13.14
CA SER A 30 -4.14 16.77 -11.90
C SER A 30 -5.15 16.01 -11.04
N GLY A 31 -6.41 15.86 -11.49
CA GLY A 31 -7.50 15.22 -10.76
C GLY A 31 -7.11 13.83 -10.27
N GLU A 32 -6.64 12.96 -11.15
CA GLU A 32 -6.21 11.60 -10.81
C GLU A 32 -5.06 11.55 -9.78
N LYS A 33 -4.16 12.54 -9.82
CA LYS A 33 -3.05 12.61 -8.88
C LYS A 33 -3.53 12.99 -7.48
N TYR A 34 -4.47 13.94 -7.39
CA TYR A 34 -5.05 14.34 -6.12
C TYR A 34 -5.99 13.27 -5.56
N GLU A 35 -6.74 12.58 -6.41
CA GLU A 35 -7.56 11.44 -6.01
C GLU A 35 -6.71 10.32 -5.38
N LYS A 36 -5.58 9.95 -6.01
CA LYS A 36 -4.63 8.97 -5.45
C LYS A 36 -4.04 9.43 -4.11
N ILE A 37 -3.71 10.71 -3.97
CA ILE A 37 -3.20 11.25 -2.70
C ILE A 37 -4.28 11.23 -1.61
N VAL A 38 -5.52 11.59 -1.93
CA VAL A 38 -6.64 11.56 -0.97
C VAL A 38 -6.97 10.11 -0.58
N LEU A 39 -7.03 9.20 -1.54
CA LEU A 39 -7.23 7.78 -1.28
C LEU A 39 -6.12 7.20 -0.41
N SER A 40 -4.85 7.50 -0.70
CA SER A 40 -3.72 7.07 0.14
C SER A 40 -3.73 7.68 1.55
N GLN A 41 -4.32 8.85 1.74
CA GLN A 41 -4.49 9.45 3.06
C GLN A 41 -5.71 8.89 3.82
N GLN A 42 -6.76 8.45 3.13
CA GLN A 42 -7.90 7.75 3.72
C GLN A 42 -7.58 6.29 4.05
N GLU A 43 -6.60 5.71 3.37
CA GLU A 43 -6.03 4.39 3.60
C GLU A 43 -5.07 4.35 4.81
N TYR A 44 -5.05 5.39 5.65
CA TYR A 44 -4.62 5.27 7.04
C TYR A 44 -5.65 4.43 7.78
N ASP A 45 -5.65 3.19 7.35
CA ASP A 45 -6.32 2.11 8.01
C ASP A 45 -5.90 2.12 9.48
N SER A 46 -6.84 1.97 10.36
CA SER A 46 -6.55 1.78 11.78
C SER A 46 -5.82 0.44 11.94
N THR A 47 -4.54 0.44 11.61
CA THR A 47 -3.68 -0.71 11.81
C THR A 47 -3.65 -0.98 13.31
N ILE A 48 -4.26 -2.08 13.72
CA ILE A 48 -4.17 -2.55 15.09
C ILE A 48 -2.68 -2.79 15.34
N ILE A 49 -2.06 -1.93 16.16
CA ILE A 49 -0.67 -2.15 16.56
C ILE A 49 -0.67 -3.37 17.48
N PRO A 50 -0.16 -4.52 17.05
CA PRO A 50 -0.14 -5.70 17.90
C PRO A 50 0.75 -5.40 19.11
N TYR A 51 0.24 -5.72 20.30
CA TYR A 51 0.99 -5.52 21.55
C TYR A 51 2.03 -6.64 21.70
N LYS A 52 3.24 -6.27 22.09
CA LYS A 52 4.29 -7.21 22.47
C LYS A 52 4.00 -7.68 23.92
N ARG A 53 3.90 -8.99 24.13
CA ARG A 53 3.80 -9.55 25.48
C ARG A 53 5.14 -9.41 26.19
N GLY A 54 5.09 -9.27 27.54
CA GLY A 54 6.31 -9.24 28.36
C GLY A 54 7.02 -10.60 28.40
N ASP A 55 8.30 -10.55 28.68
CA ASP A 55 9.11 -11.76 28.85
C ASP A 55 8.74 -12.51 30.15
N ILE A 56 8.76 -13.83 30.08
CA ILE A 56 8.66 -14.70 31.26
C ILE A 56 10.07 -15.05 31.68
N VAL A 57 10.44 -14.68 32.91
CA VAL A 57 11.78 -14.96 33.46
C VAL A 57 11.69 -15.83 34.71
N ASP A 58 12.75 -16.61 34.97
CA ASP A 58 12.87 -17.36 36.21
C ASP A 58 13.30 -16.46 37.38
N SER A 59 13.40 -17.03 38.58
CA SER A 59 13.82 -16.33 39.80
C SER A 59 15.25 -15.78 39.74
N LYS A 60 16.06 -16.21 38.76
CA LYS A 60 17.44 -15.75 38.53
C LYS A 60 17.52 -14.73 37.35
N GLY A 61 16.41 -14.39 36.74
CA GLY A 61 16.33 -13.46 35.61
C GLY A 61 16.61 -14.12 34.25
N THR A 62 16.68 -15.44 34.16
CA THR A 62 16.83 -16.14 32.87
C THR A 62 15.50 -16.07 32.10
N VAL A 63 15.55 -15.63 30.84
CA VAL A 63 14.36 -15.59 29.98
C VAL A 63 13.92 -17.01 29.63
N LEU A 64 12.71 -17.38 30.03
CA LEU A 64 12.09 -18.67 29.73
C LEU A 64 11.23 -18.63 28.46
N ALA A 65 10.57 -17.49 28.23
CA ALA A 65 9.80 -17.20 27.00
C ALA A 65 9.80 -15.72 26.72
N THR A 66 9.87 -15.37 25.45
CA THR A 66 9.81 -13.99 24.94
C THR A 66 8.96 -13.94 23.68
N SER A 67 8.32 -12.81 23.42
CA SER A 67 7.61 -12.62 22.17
C SER A 67 8.58 -12.24 21.06
N VAL A 68 8.51 -12.98 19.96
CA VAL A 68 9.33 -12.75 18.76
C VAL A 68 8.49 -12.04 17.69
N ASP A 69 9.13 -11.11 17.00
CA ASP A 69 8.53 -10.43 15.84
C ASP A 69 8.42 -11.42 14.67
N VAL A 70 7.22 -11.62 14.19
CA VAL A 70 6.95 -12.41 12.98
C VAL A 70 6.11 -11.56 12.02
N TYR A 71 6.02 -11.98 10.78
CA TYR A 71 5.36 -11.22 9.74
C TYR A 71 4.41 -12.11 8.95
N ASN A 72 3.27 -11.56 8.56
CA ASN A 72 2.34 -12.19 7.63
C ASN A 72 2.57 -11.57 6.25
N VAL A 73 2.61 -12.40 5.22
CA VAL A 73 2.69 -11.97 3.81
C VAL A 73 1.28 -11.73 3.32
N ILE A 74 0.98 -10.50 2.94
CA ILE A 74 -0.34 -10.09 2.49
C ILE A 74 -0.31 -9.81 0.99
N LEU A 75 -1.30 -10.34 0.29
CA LEU A 75 -1.56 -10.09 -1.12
C LEU A 75 -2.72 -9.11 -1.27
N ASP A 76 -2.51 -8.09 -2.07
CA ASP A 76 -3.52 -7.22 -2.63
C ASP A 76 -3.80 -7.64 -4.09
N SER A 77 -4.84 -8.45 -4.28
CA SER A 77 -5.22 -8.97 -5.61
C SER A 77 -5.64 -7.83 -6.54
N LYS A 78 -6.28 -6.77 -6.01
CA LYS A 78 -6.74 -5.63 -6.79
C LYS A 78 -5.58 -4.84 -7.40
N VAL A 79 -4.55 -4.56 -6.59
CA VAL A 79 -3.33 -3.87 -7.08
C VAL A 79 -2.59 -4.74 -8.08
N LEU A 80 -2.51 -6.05 -7.84
CA LEU A 80 -1.81 -6.96 -8.73
C LEU A 80 -2.58 -7.15 -10.04
N HIS A 81 -3.90 -7.24 -10.01
CA HIS A 81 -4.75 -7.30 -11.20
C HIS A 81 -4.67 -6.02 -12.06
N ALA A 82 -4.57 -4.86 -11.41
CA ALA A 82 -4.34 -3.58 -12.12
C ALA A 82 -2.94 -3.50 -12.79
N ASN A 83 -2.02 -4.41 -12.44
CA ASN A 83 -0.66 -4.49 -12.98
C ASN A 83 -0.38 -5.90 -13.53
N GLU A 84 -1.20 -6.36 -14.48
CA GLU A 84 -1.13 -7.73 -15.03
C GLU A 84 0.26 -8.14 -15.54
N GLU A 85 1.02 -7.19 -16.07
CA GLU A 85 2.41 -7.40 -16.52
C GLU A 85 3.36 -7.86 -15.40
N LYS A 86 3.04 -7.54 -14.13
CA LYS A 86 3.86 -7.86 -12.95
C LYS A 86 3.44 -9.15 -12.24
N ILE A 87 2.33 -9.77 -12.63
CA ILE A 87 1.81 -10.98 -11.97
C ILE A 87 2.87 -12.09 -11.99
N SER A 88 3.39 -12.41 -13.17
CA SER A 88 4.35 -13.50 -13.33
C SER A 88 5.65 -13.28 -12.55
N SER A 89 6.18 -12.06 -12.57
CA SER A 89 7.39 -11.71 -11.83
C SER A 89 7.15 -11.71 -10.32
N THR A 90 6.04 -11.13 -9.86
CA THR A 90 5.66 -11.13 -8.43
C THR A 90 5.54 -12.56 -7.90
N ILE A 91 4.87 -13.46 -8.62
CA ILE A 91 4.74 -14.87 -8.24
C ILE A 91 6.12 -15.57 -8.19
N ALA A 92 6.98 -15.32 -9.17
CA ALA A 92 8.32 -15.90 -9.21
C ALA A 92 9.16 -15.49 -7.99
N TYR A 93 9.15 -14.21 -7.61
CA TYR A 93 9.86 -13.74 -6.43
C TYR A 93 9.24 -14.23 -5.13
N LEU A 94 7.90 -14.30 -5.04
CA LEU A 94 7.21 -14.87 -3.87
C LEU A 94 7.59 -16.32 -3.62
N THR A 95 7.51 -17.15 -4.65
CA THR A 95 7.84 -18.59 -4.54
C THR A 95 9.33 -18.84 -4.28
N GLN A 96 10.20 -17.93 -4.70
CA GLN A 96 11.63 -17.99 -4.42
C GLN A 96 11.94 -17.68 -2.96
N CYS A 97 11.32 -16.66 -2.37
CA CYS A 97 11.58 -16.22 -1.01
C CYS A 97 10.77 -17.00 0.03
N PHE A 98 9.57 -17.44 -0.32
CA PHE A 98 8.63 -18.10 0.58
C PHE A 98 8.22 -19.48 0.01
N PRO A 99 8.92 -20.56 0.38
CA PRO A 99 8.63 -21.90 -0.14
C PRO A 99 7.24 -22.43 0.20
N GLU A 100 6.60 -21.85 1.21
CA GLU A 100 5.21 -22.18 1.60
C GLU A 100 4.16 -21.64 0.64
N ILE A 101 4.51 -20.63 -0.16
CA ILE A 101 3.60 -20.02 -1.13
C ILE A 101 3.76 -20.69 -2.48
N THR A 102 2.68 -21.26 -2.99
CA THR A 102 2.67 -21.88 -4.33
C THR A 102 2.14 -20.92 -5.39
N ALA A 103 2.68 -21.01 -6.61
CA ALA A 103 2.21 -20.20 -7.72
C ALA A 103 0.71 -20.43 -8.02
N ASP A 104 0.24 -21.67 -7.87
CA ASP A 104 -1.16 -22.02 -8.09
C ASP A 104 -2.09 -21.34 -7.08
N GLN A 105 -1.68 -21.27 -5.81
CA GLN A 105 -2.43 -20.58 -4.75
C GLN A 105 -2.61 -19.10 -5.07
N VAL A 106 -1.54 -18.42 -5.49
CA VAL A 106 -1.56 -16.99 -5.81
C VAL A 106 -2.42 -16.74 -7.06
N ASN A 107 -2.25 -17.54 -8.12
CA ASN A 107 -3.05 -17.43 -9.34
C ASN A 107 -4.54 -17.67 -9.08
N GLN A 108 -4.87 -18.66 -8.26
CA GLN A 108 -6.25 -18.95 -7.89
C GLN A 108 -6.86 -17.79 -7.11
N GLU A 109 -6.14 -17.22 -6.15
CA GLU A 109 -6.65 -16.09 -5.36
C GLU A 109 -6.90 -14.85 -6.24
N ILE A 110 -6.00 -14.53 -7.17
CA ILE A 110 -6.18 -13.42 -8.11
C ILE A 110 -7.38 -13.65 -9.02
N THR A 111 -7.61 -14.90 -9.45
CA THR A 111 -8.70 -15.24 -10.36
C THR A 111 -10.06 -15.25 -9.65
N ASP A 112 -10.12 -15.84 -8.44
CA ASP A 112 -11.37 -16.00 -7.69
C ASP A 112 -11.79 -14.70 -6.98
N ASN A 113 -10.81 -13.85 -6.61
CA ASN A 113 -11.03 -12.63 -5.83
C ASN A 113 -10.24 -11.44 -6.38
N PRO A 114 -10.51 -10.95 -7.59
CA PRO A 114 -9.72 -9.91 -8.26
C PRO A 114 -9.77 -8.54 -7.56
N ASP A 115 -10.83 -8.26 -6.81
CA ASP A 115 -11.05 -6.99 -6.11
C ASP A 115 -10.66 -7.03 -4.62
N ARG A 116 -10.10 -8.14 -4.14
CA ARG A 116 -9.75 -8.31 -2.73
C ARG A 116 -8.42 -7.59 -2.44
N GLU A 117 -8.45 -6.71 -1.45
CA GLU A 117 -7.29 -5.90 -1.03
C GLU A 117 -6.44 -6.58 0.06
N TYR A 118 -6.98 -7.61 0.72
CA TYR A 118 -6.31 -8.28 1.84
C TYR A 118 -6.51 -9.80 1.78
N THR A 119 -5.44 -10.52 1.47
CA THR A 119 -5.37 -11.99 1.54
C THR A 119 -4.07 -12.41 2.18
N VAL A 120 -4.13 -13.21 3.23
CA VAL A 120 -2.93 -13.74 3.90
C VAL A 120 -2.42 -14.94 3.11
N LEU A 121 -1.24 -14.81 2.48
CA LEU A 121 -0.59 -15.91 1.74
C LEU A 121 0.24 -16.82 2.65
N ALA A 122 1.02 -16.23 3.56
CA ALA A 122 1.82 -16.95 4.55
C ALA A 122 1.78 -16.23 5.88
N LYS A 123 1.89 -16.99 6.98
CA LYS A 123 1.91 -16.47 8.35
C LYS A 123 3.23 -16.79 9.03
N HIS A 124 3.56 -15.97 10.03
CA HIS A 124 4.71 -16.17 10.91
C HIS A 124 6.06 -16.26 10.17
N VAL A 125 6.19 -15.55 9.07
CA VAL A 125 7.43 -15.42 8.32
C VAL A 125 8.47 -14.70 9.20
N SER A 126 9.73 -15.16 9.14
CA SER A 126 10.83 -14.55 9.90
C SER A 126 11.21 -13.17 9.36
N TYR A 127 11.90 -12.38 10.20
CA TYR A 127 12.44 -11.09 9.77
C TYR A 127 13.45 -11.25 8.60
N GLU A 128 14.22 -12.33 8.60
CA GLU A 128 15.24 -12.58 7.57
C GLU A 128 14.61 -12.82 6.19
N GLU A 129 13.57 -13.63 6.11
CA GLU A 129 12.82 -13.90 4.89
C GLU A 129 12.11 -12.64 4.37
N LYS A 130 11.47 -11.89 5.28
CA LYS A 130 10.88 -10.58 4.96
C LYS A 130 11.94 -9.62 4.40
N ALA A 131 13.07 -9.47 5.06
CA ALA A 131 14.13 -8.56 4.64
C ALA A 131 14.73 -8.93 3.28
N ALA A 132 14.85 -10.23 2.99
CA ALA A 132 15.29 -10.72 1.70
C ALA A 132 14.31 -10.30 0.58
N PHE A 133 13.01 -10.44 0.81
CA PHE A 133 12.00 -10.02 -0.16
C PHE A 133 11.92 -8.49 -0.29
N GLU A 134 12.00 -7.73 0.82
CA GLU A 134 12.04 -6.27 0.78
C GLU A 134 13.26 -5.73 0.04
N ALA A 135 14.40 -6.43 0.11
CA ALA A 135 15.58 -6.08 -0.68
C ALA A 135 15.33 -6.21 -2.18
N LEU A 136 14.54 -7.21 -2.61
CA LEU A 136 14.10 -7.34 -4.00
C LEU A 136 13.09 -6.25 -4.38
N MET A 137 12.13 -5.93 -3.51
CA MET A 137 11.16 -4.85 -3.76
C MET A 137 11.82 -3.48 -3.91
N ASN A 138 12.94 -3.24 -3.22
CA ASN A 138 13.65 -1.96 -3.24
C ASN A 138 14.87 -1.95 -4.18
N GLY A 139 15.20 -3.07 -4.82
CA GLY A 139 16.29 -3.18 -5.78
C GLY A 139 16.03 -2.35 -7.04
N GLU A 140 17.06 -1.67 -7.57
CA GLU A 140 16.91 -0.80 -8.75
C GLU A 140 16.37 -1.56 -9.97
N ASP A 141 16.71 -2.82 -10.13
CA ASP A 141 16.32 -3.66 -11.26
C ASP A 141 14.99 -4.40 -11.05
N THR A 142 14.52 -4.54 -9.80
CA THR A 142 13.40 -5.42 -9.44
C THR A 142 12.20 -4.70 -8.86
N LYS A 143 12.37 -3.48 -8.34
CA LYS A 143 11.28 -2.73 -7.69
C LYS A 143 10.06 -2.52 -8.59
N ASP A 144 10.27 -2.36 -9.90
CA ASP A 144 9.20 -2.16 -10.86
C ASP A 144 8.57 -3.47 -11.34
N GLN A 145 9.05 -4.63 -10.88
CA GLN A 145 8.58 -5.96 -11.26
C GLN A 145 7.67 -6.60 -10.21
N ILE A 146 7.59 -6.02 -9.02
CA ILE A 146 6.79 -6.54 -7.90
C ILE A 146 5.67 -5.56 -7.58
N ALA A 147 4.45 -6.06 -7.38
CA ALA A 147 3.29 -5.26 -7.00
C ALA A 147 2.36 -6.04 -6.07
N GLY A 148 1.52 -5.33 -5.31
CA GLY A 148 0.44 -5.92 -4.53
C GLY A 148 0.87 -6.82 -3.36
N ILE A 149 2.10 -6.68 -2.86
CA ILE A 149 2.61 -7.44 -1.70
C ILE A 149 3.05 -6.48 -0.60
N TRP A 150 2.63 -6.77 0.62
CA TRP A 150 3.09 -6.06 1.81
C TRP A 150 3.12 -6.98 3.03
N PHE A 151 3.71 -6.51 4.12
CA PHE A 151 3.92 -7.31 5.32
C PHE A 151 3.21 -6.70 6.51
N GLU A 152 2.48 -7.54 7.24
CA GLU A 152 1.87 -7.18 8.51
C GLU A 152 2.66 -7.80 9.66
N LYS A 153 3.03 -6.98 10.63
CA LYS A 153 3.79 -7.43 11.81
C LYS A 153 2.87 -8.08 12.82
N GLU A 154 3.27 -9.22 13.33
CA GLU A 154 2.61 -9.95 14.41
C GLU A 154 3.62 -10.36 15.49
N TYR A 155 3.14 -10.69 16.67
CA TYR A 155 3.98 -11.21 17.77
C TYR A 155 3.53 -12.61 18.15
N THR A 156 4.46 -13.54 18.19
CA THR A 156 4.22 -14.93 18.64
C THR A 156 4.97 -15.26 19.92
#